data_88c7793340af3bbcfc06453220f2bc04
#
_entry.id   88c7793340af3bbcfc06453220f2bc04
#
_cell.length_a   1.000
_cell.length_b   1.000
_cell.length_c   1.000
_cell.angle_alpha   90.00
_cell.angle_beta   90.00
_cell.angle_gamma   90.00
#
_symmetry.space_group_name_H-M   'P 1'
#
loop_
_entity.id
_entity.type
_entity.pdbx_description
1 polymer ?
#
loop_
_entity_poly.entity_id
_entity_poly.type
_entity_poly.pdbx_seq_one_letter_code
_entity_poly.pdbx_strand_id
1 'polypeptide(L)'
;TTEQSSHETGRVLNDAFLLELSTEKGWAPIYAYTLTFINENSFYLKFVLNEKFDPTTPCSEAHGCQTRNPALRILMNTDAWLFPYSWVHRIFITSLKIKVHVSGMSSLKIYNPLGEVDASVHFPLFGLEAQKGSWFAFGNYEIAIKPIQSMGITLQWADLPYSEGGFYDLYQAYKTPIDNTTFKVEWEKLTDQKWVKLPESTSCLFNTKNKHTSPRGKLSEYS
;
A
#
# COMPACT_ATOMS: atom_id res chain seq x y z
N THR A 1 -11.05 -32.34 15.64
CA THR A 1 -10.61 -32.02 17.04
C THR A 1 -9.46 -31.03 17.06
N THR A 2 -8.50 -31.05 16.12
CA THR A 2 -7.37 -30.12 16.06
C THR A 2 -7.75 -28.71 15.58
N GLU A 3 -8.64 -28.60 14.60
CA GLU A 3 -9.13 -27.31 14.07
C GLU A 3 -9.99 -26.54 15.09
N GLN A 4 -10.84 -27.23 15.85
CA GLN A 4 -11.62 -26.60 16.93
C GLN A 4 -10.72 -26.04 18.03
N SER A 5 -9.65 -26.76 18.42
CA SER A 5 -8.68 -26.31 19.42
C SER A 5 -7.93 -25.05 18.98
N SER A 6 -7.54 -24.95 17.72
CA SER A 6 -6.84 -23.76 17.19
C SER A 6 -7.75 -22.52 17.11
N HIS A 7 -9.04 -22.74 16.82
CA HIS A 7 -10.03 -21.64 16.76
C HIS A 7 -10.37 -21.10 18.17
N GLU A 8 -10.46 -21.96 19.16
CA GLU A 8 -10.68 -21.56 20.57
C GLU A 8 -9.47 -20.83 21.12
N THR A 9 -8.26 -21.35 20.88
CA THR A 9 -7.01 -20.69 21.29
C THR A 9 -6.86 -19.31 20.63
N GLY A 10 -7.24 -19.16 19.35
CA GLY A 10 -7.25 -17.88 18.66
C GLY A 10 -8.20 -16.86 19.30
N ARG A 11 -9.38 -17.26 19.74
CA ARG A 11 -10.34 -16.38 20.45
C ARG A 11 -9.82 -15.90 21.79
N VAL A 12 -9.19 -16.79 22.56
CA VAL A 12 -8.60 -16.45 23.84
C VAL A 12 -7.48 -15.44 23.71
N LEU A 13 -6.61 -15.61 22.72
CA LEU A 13 -5.46 -14.74 22.52
C LEU A 13 -5.82 -13.38 21.86
N ASN A 14 -6.95 -13.28 21.18
CA ASN A 14 -7.40 -12.01 20.61
C ASN A 14 -7.75 -10.94 21.65
N ASP A 15 -7.98 -11.32 22.92
CA ASP A 15 -8.24 -10.38 24.01
C ASP A 15 -7.08 -10.34 25.03
N ALA A 16 -6.08 -11.19 24.86
CA ALA A 16 -5.00 -11.38 25.82
C ALA A 16 -3.96 -10.26 25.83
N PHE A 17 -3.91 -9.44 24.78
CA PHE A 17 -2.86 -8.43 24.63
C PHE A 17 -3.43 -7.03 24.48
N LEU A 18 -2.71 -6.07 25.04
CA LEU A 18 -2.84 -4.64 24.73
C LEU A 18 -1.68 -4.25 23.82
N LEU A 19 -1.99 -3.58 22.73
CA LEU A 19 -1.00 -3.16 21.75
C LEU A 19 -0.87 -1.64 21.77
N GLU A 20 0.35 -1.16 21.70
CA GLU A 20 0.63 0.28 21.64
C GLU A 20 1.79 0.56 20.70
N LEU A 21 1.69 1.67 19.97
CA LEU A 21 2.77 2.19 19.13
C LEU A 21 3.37 3.47 19.71
N SER A 22 4.66 3.64 19.52
CA SER A 22 5.33 4.88 19.89
C SER A 22 4.95 6.02 18.95
N THR A 23 4.51 7.14 19.52
CA THR A 23 4.09 8.37 18.81
C THR A 23 4.72 9.59 19.47
N GLU A 24 4.62 10.75 18.86
CA GLU A 24 5.12 12.01 19.45
C GLU A 24 4.48 12.31 20.81
N LYS A 25 3.26 11.82 21.05
CA LYS A 25 2.52 12.02 22.32
C LYS A 25 2.76 10.94 23.37
N GLY A 26 3.62 9.98 23.07
CA GLY A 26 3.88 8.81 23.92
C GLY A 26 3.33 7.53 23.29
N TRP A 27 3.01 6.54 24.13
CA TRP A 27 2.43 5.27 23.69
C TRP A 27 0.96 5.44 23.31
N ALA A 28 0.62 5.21 22.06
CA ALA A 28 -0.75 5.28 21.56
C ALA A 28 -1.37 3.89 21.45
N PRO A 29 -2.54 3.63 22.07
CA PRO A 29 -3.17 2.33 22.07
C PRO A 29 -3.75 1.95 20.71
N ILE A 30 -3.65 0.67 20.36
CA ILE A 30 -4.30 0.03 19.22
C ILE A 30 -5.49 -0.75 19.75
N TYR A 31 -6.70 -0.27 19.50
CA TYR A 31 -7.93 -0.80 20.09
C TYR A 31 -8.42 -2.10 19.47
N ALA A 32 -7.99 -2.42 18.26
CA ALA A 32 -8.44 -3.62 17.57
C ALA A 32 -7.31 -4.32 16.81
N TYR A 33 -7.16 -5.58 17.04
CA TYR A 33 -6.26 -6.45 16.29
C TYR A 33 -6.88 -7.83 16.09
N THR A 34 -6.34 -8.58 15.17
CA THR A 34 -6.70 -9.98 14.92
C THR A 34 -5.46 -10.83 14.99
N LEU A 35 -5.50 -11.88 15.79
CA LEU A 35 -4.47 -12.89 15.86
C LEU A 35 -4.92 -14.12 15.09
N THR A 36 -4.13 -14.55 14.12
CA THR A 36 -4.45 -15.69 13.26
C THR A 36 -3.29 -16.67 13.25
N PHE A 37 -3.55 -17.92 13.60
CA PHE A 37 -2.57 -19.00 13.49
C PHE A 37 -2.37 -19.39 12.02
N ILE A 38 -1.12 -19.49 11.60
CA ILE A 38 -0.72 -20.00 10.29
C ILE A 38 -0.55 -21.52 10.39
N ASN A 39 0.04 -21.97 11.49
CA ASN A 39 0.23 -23.35 11.88
C ASN A 39 0.44 -23.43 13.40
N GLU A 40 0.73 -24.62 13.94
CA GLU A 40 0.90 -24.85 15.39
C GLU A 40 1.99 -23.99 16.04
N ASN A 41 3.01 -23.56 15.26
CA ASN A 41 4.19 -22.84 15.77
C ASN A 41 4.29 -21.40 15.25
N SER A 42 3.29 -20.92 14.50
CA SER A 42 3.36 -19.61 13.85
C SER A 42 2.00 -18.94 13.84
N PHE A 43 1.99 -17.68 14.18
CA PHE A 43 0.82 -16.82 14.04
C PHE A 43 1.25 -15.44 13.52
N TYR A 44 0.30 -14.72 12.97
CA TYR A 44 0.45 -13.29 12.74
C TYR A 44 -0.59 -12.50 13.50
N LEU A 45 -0.18 -11.34 13.94
CA LEU A 45 -1.01 -10.33 14.57
C LEU A 45 -1.19 -9.20 13.57
N LYS A 46 -2.43 -8.92 13.22
CA LYS A 46 -2.80 -7.91 12.25
C LYS A 46 -3.62 -6.81 12.92
N PHE A 47 -3.27 -5.58 12.66
CA PHE A 47 -4.05 -4.41 13.02
C PHE A 47 -4.01 -3.38 11.89
N VAL A 48 -4.96 -2.46 11.91
CA VAL A 48 -5.07 -1.38 10.91
C VAL A 48 -5.04 -0.05 11.66
N LEU A 49 -4.16 0.82 11.22
CA LEU A 49 -4.12 2.20 11.68
C LEU A 49 -4.96 3.04 10.70
N ASN A 50 -5.86 3.84 11.23
CA ASN A 50 -6.65 4.77 10.43
C ASN A 50 -5.92 6.13 10.30
N GLU A 51 -6.42 7.00 9.44
CA GLU A 51 -5.85 8.33 9.16
C GLU A 51 -5.78 9.26 10.39
N LYS A 52 -6.55 8.97 11.45
CA LYS A 52 -6.58 9.76 12.69
C LYS A 52 -5.57 9.27 13.73
N PHE A 53 -4.87 8.17 13.44
CA PHE A 53 -3.83 7.68 14.33
C PHE A 53 -2.64 8.65 14.32
N ASP A 54 -2.13 8.99 15.50
CA ASP A 54 -0.98 9.89 15.61
C ASP A 54 0.23 9.32 14.86
N PRO A 55 1.05 10.17 14.20
CA PRO A 55 2.25 9.73 13.51
C PRO A 55 3.17 8.91 14.41
N THR A 56 3.62 7.78 13.93
CA THR A 56 4.55 6.92 14.67
C THR A 56 5.95 7.51 14.65
N THR A 57 6.63 7.51 15.79
CA THR A 57 7.98 8.04 15.97
C THR A 57 8.90 7.04 16.66
N PRO A 58 10.23 7.17 16.51
CA PRO A 58 11.19 6.42 17.33
C PRO A 58 10.91 6.61 18.82
N CYS A 59 11.20 5.58 19.61
CA CYS A 59 11.14 5.70 21.05
C CYS A 59 12.14 6.73 21.59
N SER A 60 11.70 7.55 22.53
CA SER A 60 12.46 8.53 23.29
C SER A 60 12.34 8.25 24.79
N GLU A 61 12.92 9.10 25.60
CA GLU A 61 12.81 9.02 27.06
C GLU A 61 11.36 8.98 27.55
N ALA A 62 10.46 9.70 26.89
CA ALA A 62 9.02 9.68 27.18
C ALA A 62 8.37 8.29 27.05
N HIS A 63 8.99 7.40 26.28
CA HIS A 63 8.53 6.03 26.09
C HIS A 63 9.22 5.03 27.05
N GLY A 64 10.21 5.48 27.81
CA GLY A 64 11.03 4.60 28.66
C GLY A 64 11.99 3.69 27.89
N CYS A 65 12.22 3.97 26.60
CA CYS A 65 13.18 3.25 25.76
C CYS A 65 13.73 4.21 24.67
N GLN A 66 14.87 3.85 24.11
CA GLN A 66 15.44 4.59 22.97
C GLN A 66 15.63 3.67 21.78
N THR A 67 15.06 4.03 20.65
CA THR A 67 15.16 3.26 19.40
C THR A 67 15.39 4.21 18.21
N ARG A 68 15.89 3.67 17.10
CA ARG A 68 16.02 4.42 15.84
C ARG A 68 14.73 4.36 14.99
N ASN A 69 13.85 3.45 15.29
CA ASN A 69 12.61 3.20 14.56
C ASN A 69 11.42 3.24 15.52
N PRO A 70 10.19 3.46 15.03
CA PRO A 70 8.99 3.28 15.81
C PRO A 70 8.93 1.88 16.44
N ALA A 71 8.39 1.78 17.64
CA ALA A 71 8.30 0.53 18.38
C ALA A 71 6.84 0.15 18.65
N LEU A 72 6.56 -1.14 18.53
CA LEU A 72 5.32 -1.77 18.97
C LEU A 72 5.56 -2.38 20.35
N ARG A 73 4.77 -1.97 21.33
CA ARG A 73 4.73 -2.56 22.66
C ARG A 73 3.54 -3.51 22.78
N ILE A 74 3.78 -4.70 23.28
CA ILE A 74 2.76 -5.71 23.52
C ILE A 74 2.72 -5.95 25.04
N LEU A 75 1.59 -5.67 25.65
CA LEU A 75 1.35 -5.85 27.07
C LEU A 75 0.34 -6.97 27.29
N MET A 76 0.41 -7.65 28.42
CA MET A 76 -0.64 -8.58 28.83
C MET A 76 -1.87 -7.79 29.25
N ASN A 77 -3.03 -8.14 28.72
CA ASN A 77 -4.31 -7.58 29.15
C ASN A 77 -4.76 -8.29 30.42
N THR A 78 -4.62 -7.62 31.56
CA THR A 78 -5.03 -8.17 32.86
C THR A 78 -6.54 -8.22 33.05
N ASP A 79 -7.29 -7.49 32.25
CA ASP A 79 -8.76 -7.43 32.28
C ASP A 79 -9.40 -8.40 31.27
N ALA A 80 -8.58 -9.20 30.58
CA ALA A 80 -9.08 -10.21 29.65
C ALA A 80 -9.92 -11.25 30.39
N TRP A 81 -11.02 -11.67 29.76
CA TRP A 81 -11.91 -12.69 30.31
C TRP A 81 -11.19 -14.01 30.65
N LEU A 82 -10.21 -14.37 29.83
CA LEU A 82 -9.29 -15.48 30.13
C LEU A 82 -7.87 -14.95 30.12
N PHE A 83 -7.21 -15.01 31.28
CA PHE A 83 -5.86 -14.53 31.44
C PHE A 83 -4.84 -15.67 31.22
N PRO A 84 -4.16 -15.71 30.06
CA PRO A 84 -3.34 -16.87 29.68
C PRO A 84 -1.92 -16.84 30.26
N TYR A 85 -1.70 -16.19 31.40
CA TYR A 85 -0.36 -15.97 31.99
C TYR A 85 0.44 -17.28 32.19
N SER A 86 -0.20 -18.30 32.69
CA SER A 86 0.43 -19.61 32.95
C SER A 86 0.85 -20.33 31.65
N TRP A 87 0.35 -19.88 30.52
CA TRP A 87 0.66 -20.45 29.22
C TRP A 87 1.65 -19.58 28.44
N VAL A 88 1.48 -18.26 28.46
CA VAL A 88 2.32 -17.32 27.70
C VAL A 88 3.77 -17.35 28.18
N HIS A 89 4.06 -17.56 29.46
CA HIS A 89 5.43 -17.63 29.99
C HIS A 89 6.25 -18.81 29.41
N ARG A 90 5.59 -19.78 28.79
CA ARG A 90 6.24 -20.94 28.13
C ARG A 90 6.53 -20.72 26.66
N ILE A 91 6.07 -19.57 26.09
CA ILE A 91 6.26 -19.27 24.68
C ILE A 91 7.61 -18.58 24.49
N PHE A 92 8.45 -19.15 23.65
CA PHE A 92 9.70 -18.55 23.22
C PHE A 92 9.60 -18.11 21.77
N ILE A 93 9.85 -16.84 21.50
CA ILE A 93 9.83 -16.28 20.13
C ILE A 93 11.19 -16.58 19.50
N THR A 94 11.21 -17.36 18.44
CA THR A 94 12.42 -17.69 17.69
C THR A 94 12.63 -16.77 16.48
N SER A 95 11.57 -16.19 15.95
CA SER A 95 11.62 -15.28 14.81
C SER A 95 10.45 -14.30 14.84
N LEU A 96 10.72 -13.04 14.56
CA LEU A 96 9.71 -11.99 14.40
C LEU A 96 9.90 -11.31 13.05
N LYS A 97 8.82 -11.21 12.27
CA LYS A 97 8.81 -10.49 10.99
C LYS A 97 7.67 -9.48 10.99
N ILE A 98 7.97 -8.25 10.57
CA ILE A 98 6.98 -7.19 10.42
C ILE A 98 6.72 -6.98 8.94
N LYS A 99 5.44 -6.98 8.55
CA LYS A 99 4.98 -6.57 7.22
C LYS A 99 4.08 -5.36 7.38
N VAL A 100 4.36 -4.32 6.62
CA VAL A 100 3.56 -3.10 6.59
C VAL A 100 2.92 -2.98 5.22
N HIS A 101 1.63 -2.71 5.19
CA HIS A 101 0.89 -2.37 3.98
C HIS A 101 0.28 -0.98 4.16
N VAL A 102 0.60 -0.08 3.24
CA VAL A 102 0.05 1.27 3.20
C VAL A 102 -0.85 1.38 1.97
N SER A 103 -2.05 1.91 2.13
CA SER A 103 -2.98 2.16 1.04
C SER A 103 -3.57 3.56 1.15
N GLY A 104 -4.05 4.11 0.02
CA GLY A 104 -4.68 5.42 0.00
C GLY A 104 -3.71 6.59 0.20
N MET A 105 -2.43 6.43 -0.11
CA MET A 105 -1.47 7.52 -0.04
C MET A 105 -1.84 8.60 -1.07
N SER A 106 -2.25 9.77 -0.60
CA SER A 106 -2.69 10.90 -1.43
C SER A 106 -1.70 12.07 -1.47
N SER A 107 -0.80 12.18 -0.50
CA SER A 107 0.20 13.26 -0.42
C SER A 107 1.39 13.00 -1.34
N LEU A 108 1.14 12.89 -2.63
CA LEU A 108 2.17 12.69 -3.64
C LEU A 108 2.63 14.01 -4.23
N LYS A 109 3.93 14.15 -4.43
CA LYS A 109 4.52 15.14 -5.33
C LYS A 109 4.51 14.56 -6.74
N ILE A 110 3.86 15.24 -7.67
CA ILE A 110 3.74 14.80 -9.06
C ILE A 110 4.37 15.84 -9.96
N TYR A 111 5.11 15.38 -10.94
CA TYR A 111 5.77 16.20 -11.97
C TYR A 111 5.48 15.63 -13.34
N ASN A 112 5.29 16.49 -14.30
CA ASN A 112 5.20 16.19 -15.73
C ASN A 112 5.99 17.22 -16.54
N PRO A 113 5.99 17.20 -17.89
CA PRO A 113 6.71 18.19 -18.70
C PRO A 113 6.35 19.65 -18.45
N LEU A 114 5.20 19.93 -17.79
CA LEU A 114 4.78 21.30 -17.43
C LEU A 114 5.33 21.74 -16.07
N GLY A 115 5.93 20.85 -15.30
CA GLY A 115 6.45 21.11 -13.95
C GLY A 115 5.73 20.35 -12.84
N GLU A 116 5.73 20.89 -11.61
CA GLU A 116 4.98 20.33 -10.48
C GLU A 116 3.48 20.51 -10.70
N VAL A 117 2.73 19.43 -10.45
CA VAL A 117 1.30 19.34 -10.69
C VAL A 117 0.55 19.26 -9.38
N ASP A 118 -0.55 20.00 -9.28
CA ASP A 118 -1.49 19.87 -8.17
C ASP A 118 -2.33 18.59 -8.34
N ALA A 119 -2.07 17.61 -7.50
CA ALA A 119 -2.77 16.32 -7.50
C ALA A 119 -4.23 16.41 -6.99
N SER A 120 -4.66 17.54 -6.44
CA SER A 120 -6.03 17.73 -5.94
C SER A 120 -7.04 18.05 -7.05
N VAL A 121 -6.57 18.40 -8.23
CA VAL A 121 -7.38 18.72 -9.41
C VAL A 121 -7.05 17.80 -10.57
N HIS A 122 -7.94 17.74 -11.59
CA HIS A 122 -7.66 17.00 -12.81
C HIS A 122 -6.50 17.66 -13.57
N PHE A 123 -5.55 16.86 -14.02
CA PHE A 123 -4.39 17.32 -14.75
C PHE A 123 -4.03 16.40 -15.92
N PRO A 124 -3.43 16.94 -16.99
CA PRO A 124 -2.94 16.14 -18.10
C PRO A 124 -1.68 15.40 -17.67
N LEU A 125 -1.76 14.06 -17.55
CA LEU A 125 -0.70 13.22 -16.98
C LEU A 125 0.66 13.42 -17.68
N PHE A 126 0.66 13.50 -19.01
CA PHE A 126 1.85 13.64 -19.85
C PHE A 126 2.05 15.05 -20.43
N GLY A 127 1.40 16.08 -19.85
CA GLY A 127 1.38 17.43 -20.42
C GLY A 127 0.21 17.64 -21.39
N LEU A 128 0.12 18.84 -21.98
CA LEU A 128 -1.02 19.22 -22.84
C LEU A 128 -1.06 18.40 -24.13
N GLU A 129 0.09 18.03 -24.69
CA GLU A 129 0.21 17.24 -25.91
C GLU A 129 1.12 16.04 -25.64
N ALA A 130 0.51 14.90 -25.29
CA ALA A 130 1.24 13.68 -25.03
C ALA A 130 1.89 13.15 -26.33
N GLN A 131 3.19 12.96 -26.33
CA GLN A 131 3.98 12.42 -27.43
C GLN A 131 4.77 11.20 -26.97
N LYS A 132 5.34 10.47 -27.93
CA LYS A 132 6.29 9.40 -27.62
C LYS A 132 7.47 9.95 -26.80
N GLY A 133 7.68 9.39 -25.62
CA GLY A 133 8.71 9.85 -24.69
C GLY A 133 8.24 10.90 -23.69
N SER A 134 6.97 11.33 -23.72
CA SER A 134 6.38 12.09 -22.62
C SER A 134 6.39 11.28 -21.34
N TRP A 135 6.59 11.94 -20.22
CA TRP A 135 6.79 11.30 -18.93
C TRP A 135 5.95 11.96 -17.84
N PHE A 136 5.73 11.26 -16.76
CA PHE A 136 5.36 11.83 -15.46
C PHE A 136 6.17 11.14 -14.37
N ALA A 137 6.43 11.86 -13.31
CA ALA A 137 7.12 11.34 -12.14
C ALA A 137 6.29 11.65 -10.89
N PHE A 138 6.31 10.74 -9.94
CA PHE A 138 5.67 10.96 -8.65
C PHE A 138 6.57 10.42 -7.54
N GLY A 139 6.43 11.01 -6.39
CA GLY A 139 7.21 10.62 -5.23
C GLY A 139 6.55 11.06 -3.92
N ASN A 140 7.00 10.43 -2.86
CA ASN A 140 6.67 10.79 -1.49
C ASN A 140 7.86 10.43 -0.62
N TYR A 141 8.04 11.13 0.48
CA TYR A 141 9.11 10.88 1.43
C TYR A 141 9.15 9.44 1.93
N GLU A 142 8.01 8.85 2.23
CA GLU A 142 7.88 7.47 2.67
C GLU A 142 8.42 6.46 1.63
N ILE A 143 8.12 6.72 0.35
CA ILE A 143 8.61 5.91 -0.77
C ILE A 143 10.14 6.02 -0.91
N ALA A 144 10.68 7.20 -0.63
CA ALA A 144 12.11 7.46 -0.81
C ALA A 144 13.00 6.79 0.25
N ILE A 145 12.52 6.69 1.49
CA ILE A 145 13.35 6.24 2.63
C ILE A 145 13.10 4.79 3.06
N LYS A 146 11.96 4.20 2.70
CA LYS A 146 11.61 2.84 3.13
C LYS A 146 11.97 1.80 2.07
N PRO A 147 12.44 0.61 2.48
CA PRO A 147 12.60 -0.51 1.55
C PRO A 147 11.22 -0.99 1.14
N ILE A 148 10.85 -0.76 -0.12
CA ILE A 148 9.58 -1.15 -0.70
C ILE A 148 9.74 -2.49 -1.39
N GLN A 149 8.90 -3.47 -1.04
CA GLN A 149 8.85 -4.77 -1.68
C GLN A 149 7.97 -4.77 -2.94
N SER A 150 6.81 -4.10 -2.84
CA SER A 150 5.88 -3.91 -3.96
C SER A 150 5.14 -2.60 -3.80
N MET A 151 4.72 -2.01 -4.91
CA MET A 151 3.95 -0.78 -4.94
C MET A 151 2.87 -0.89 -6.02
N GLY A 152 1.62 -0.65 -5.62
CA GLY A 152 0.48 -0.54 -6.55
C GLY A 152 0.13 0.91 -6.83
N ILE A 153 -0.16 1.22 -8.08
CA ILE A 153 -0.61 2.54 -8.53
C ILE A 153 -1.96 2.38 -9.20
N THR A 154 -2.93 3.17 -8.76
CA THR A 154 -4.26 3.22 -9.36
C THR A 154 -4.46 4.59 -10.01
N LEU A 155 -4.73 4.59 -11.31
CA LEU A 155 -5.04 5.79 -12.08
C LEU A 155 -6.53 5.83 -12.41
N GLN A 156 -7.21 6.90 -12.01
CA GLN A 156 -8.58 7.17 -12.39
C GLN A 156 -8.59 8.19 -13.52
N TRP A 157 -9.19 7.80 -14.65
CA TRP A 157 -9.22 8.62 -15.85
C TRP A 157 -10.47 9.47 -15.89
N ALA A 158 -10.33 10.74 -16.31
CA ALA A 158 -11.42 11.60 -16.77
C ALA A 158 -11.49 11.59 -18.30
N ASP A 159 -12.64 11.94 -18.83
CA ASP A 159 -12.87 12.22 -20.28
C ASP A 159 -12.39 11.11 -21.24
N LEU A 160 -12.61 9.87 -20.85
CA LEU A 160 -12.34 8.73 -21.73
C LEU A 160 -13.36 8.63 -22.88
N PRO A 161 -13.03 8.00 -24.03
CA PRO A 161 -13.96 7.82 -25.13
C PRO A 161 -15.30 7.23 -24.69
N TYR A 162 -16.39 7.80 -25.20
CA TYR A 162 -17.77 7.46 -24.78
C TYR A 162 -18.38 6.29 -25.55
N SER A 163 -17.85 5.98 -26.75
CA SER A 163 -18.34 4.89 -27.58
C SER A 163 -18.11 3.53 -26.96
N GLU A 164 -18.92 2.53 -27.28
CA GLU A 164 -18.74 1.16 -26.81
C GLU A 164 -17.40 0.56 -27.25
N GLY A 165 -16.91 0.94 -28.43
CA GLY A 165 -15.60 0.53 -28.96
C GLY A 165 -14.41 1.31 -28.41
N GLY A 166 -14.63 2.36 -27.60
CA GLY A 166 -13.57 3.12 -26.94
C GLY A 166 -12.58 3.75 -27.92
N PHE A 167 -11.29 3.54 -27.69
CA PHE A 167 -10.23 4.06 -28.56
C PHE A 167 -10.27 3.48 -29.96
N TYR A 168 -10.73 2.25 -30.13
CA TYR A 168 -10.87 1.65 -31.48
C TYR A 168 -11.83 2.46 -32.34
N ASP A 169 -12.99 2.85 -31.83
CA ASP A 169 -13.96 3.67 -32.55
C ASP A 169 -13.43 5.09 -32.85
N LEU A 170 -12.75 5.68 -31.85
CA LEU A 170 -12.20 7.02 -31.93
C LEU A 170 -11.15 7.14 -33.05
N TYR A 171 -10.37 6.09 -33.29
CA TYR A 171 -9.25 6.08 -34.22
C TYR A 171 -9.49 5.25 -35.50
N GLN A 172 -10.76 4.98 -35.87
CA GLN A 172 -11.10 4.19 -37.06
C GLN A 172 -10.51 4.70 -38.38
N ALA A 173 -10.28 6.02 -38.49
CA ALA A 173 -9.71 6.62 -39.70
C ALA A 173 -8.21 6.33 -39.89
N TYR A 174 -7.54 5.78 -38.88
CA TYR A 174 -6.12 5.46 -38.93
C TYR A 174 -5.90 4.12 -39.63
N LYS A 175 -4.85 4.02 -40.47
CA LYS A 175 -4.49 2.77 -41.19
C LYS A 175 -4.11 1.63 -40.24
N THR A 176 -3.51 1.95 -39.09
CA THR A 176 -3.16 0.99 -38.07
C THR A 176 -4.23 1.00 -36.99
N PRO A 177 -4.80 -0.15 -36.62
CA PRO A 177 -5.77 -0.21 -35.52
C PRO A 177 -5.16 0.30 -34.23
N ILE A 178 -5.87 1.23 -33.57
CA ILE A 178 -5.50 1.78 -32.26
C ILE A 178 -6.57 1.35 -31.26
N ASP A 179 -6.15 0.67 -30.22
CA ASP A 179 -7.03 0.18 -29.15
C ASP A 179 -6.37 0.37 -27.76
N ASN A 180 -7.00 -0.15 -26.72
CA ASN A 180 -6.49 -0.04 -25.34
C ASN A 180 -5.07 -0.63 -25.16
N THR A 181 -4.65 -1.57 -26.00
CA THR A 181 -3.33 -2.21 -25.91
C THR A 181 -2.23 -1.42 -26.61
N THR A 182 -2.60 -0.42 -27.39
CA THR A 182 -1.66 0.43 -28.13
C THR A 182 -0.90 1.38 -27.21
N PHE A 183 -1.56 1.82 -26.15
CA PHE A 183 -0.99 2.79 -25.20
C PHE A 183 -0.20 2.06 -24.11
N LYS A 184 1.12 2.15 -24.20
CA LYS A 184 2.04 1.49 -23.27
C LYS A 184 2.85 2.52 -22.51
N VAL A 185 3.15 2.20 -21.25
CA VAL A 185 4.06 2.96 -20.39
C VAL A 185 5.22 2.09 -19.97
N GLU A 186 6.36 2.71 -19.80
CA GLU A 186 7.56 2.11 -19.20
C GLU A 186 7.75 2.71 -17.81
N TRP A 187 8.10 1.86 -16.84
CA TRP A 187 8.32 2.25 -15.46
C TRP A 187 9.80 2.32 -15.16
N GLU A 188 10.19 3.42 -14.53
CA GLU A 188 11.55 3.65 -14.09
C GLU A 188 11.56 4.09 -12.62
N LYS A 189 12.60 3.71 -11.90
CA LYS A 189 12.84 4.14 -10.53
C LYS A 189 14.05 5.08 -10.50
N LEU A 190 13.93 6.19 -9.78
CA LEU A 190 15.07 7.07 -9.49
C LEU A 190 15.93 6.42 -8.40
N THR A 191 17.18 6.11 -8.74
CA THR A 191 18.18 5.53 -7.84
C THR A 191 19.51 6.23 -8.09
N ASP A 192 20.13 6.74 -7.04
CA ASP A 192 21.42 7.45 -7.12
C ASP A 192 21.43 8.53 -8.23
N GLN A 193 20.37 9.34 -8.28
CA GLN A 193 20.18 10.42 -9.25
C GLN A 193 20.07 9.96 -10.72
N LYS A 194 19.80 8.67 -10.96
CA LYS A 194 19.58 8.11 -12.29
C LYS A 194 18.26 7.36 -12.36
N TRP A 195 17.60 7.48 -13.50
CA TRP A 195 16.40 6.68 -13.80
C TRP A 195 16.85 5.30 -14.28
N VAL A 196 16.34 4.28 -13.61
CA VAL A 196 16.64 2.88 -13.90
C VAL A 196 15.34 2.15 -14.22
N LYS A 197 15.27 1.51 -15.37
CA LYS A 197 14.11 0.69 -15.78
C LYS A 197 13.89 -0.44 -14.79
N LEU A 198 12.62 -0.67 -14.45
CA LEU A 198 12.22 -1.80 -13.63
C LEU A 198 12.20 -3.08 -14.47
N PRO A 199 12.47 -4.26 -13.88
CA PRO A 199 12.19 -5.54 -14.51
C PRO A 199 10.69 -5.59 -14.88
N GLU A 200 10.37 -6.09 -16.09
CA GLU A 200 8.99 -6.14 -16.58
C GLU A 200 8.29 -4.75 -16.61
N SER A 201 9.07 -3.72 -16.96
CA SER A 201 8.68 -2.32 -16.84
C SER A 201 7.57 -1.86 -17.76
N THR A 202 7.15 -2.67 -18.75
CA THR A 202 6.16 -2.24 -19.74
C THR A 202 4.77 -2.73 -19.37
N SER A 203 3.83 -1.82 -19.22
CA SER A 203 2.41 -2.11 -18.99
C SER A 203 1.50 -1.30 -19.93
N CYS A 204 0.26 -1.75 -20.10
CA CYS A 204 -0.73 -0.99 -20.85
C CYS A 204 -1.32 0.10 -19.94
N LEU A 205 -1.43 1.31 -20.46
CA LEU A 205 -1.98 2.46 -19.76
C LEU A 205 -3.47 2.30 -19.43
N PHE A 206 -4.21 1.59 -20.28
CA PHE A 206 -5.63 1.34 -20.12
C PHE A 206 -5.93 -0.15 -19.95
N ASN A 207 -7.10 -0.44 -19.35
CA ASN A 207 -7.52 -1.82 -19.12
C ASN A 207 -7.67 -2.58 -20.45
N THR A 208 -7.04 -3.75 -20.53
CA THR A 208 -6.99 -4.59 -21.74
C THR A 208 -7.90 -5.81 -21.71
N LYS A 209 -8.66 -6.04 -20.62
CA LYS A 209 -9.60 -7.17 -20.55
C LYS A 209 -10.62 -7.15 -21.68
N ASN A 210 -11.01 -5.93 -22.08
CA ASN A 210 -11.90 -5.68 -23.21
C ASN A 210 -11.22 -4.69 -24.15
N LYS A 211 -10.47 -5.21 -25.08
CA LYS A 211 -9.55 -4.48 -25.97
C LYS A 211 -10.18 -3.28 -26.70
N HIS A 212 -11.44 -3.43 -27.11
CA HIS A 212 -12.17 -2.47 -27.92
C HIS A 212 -13.31 -1.78 -27.14
N THR A 213 -13.51 -2.08 -25.88
CA THR A 213 -14.55 -1.42 -25.10
C THR A 213 -14.05 -0.11 -24.52
N SER A 214 -15.00 0.82 -24.31
CA SER A 214 -14.72 2.06 -23.61
C SER A 214 -14.08 1.77 -22.25
N PRO A 215 -12.91 2.34 -21.94
CA PRO A 215 -12.29 2.24 -20.63
C PRO A 215 -13.04 3.02 -19.54
N ARG A 216 -14.24 3.52 -19.84
CA ARG A 216 -15.03 4.40 -19.00
C ARG A 216 -15.30 3.82 -17.62
N GLY A 217 -14.94 4.56 -16.59
CA GLY A 217 -15.20 4.21 -15.19
C GLY A 217 -14.39 3.05 -14.65
N LYS A 218 -13.35 2.58 -15.35
CA LYS A 218 -12.43 1.54 -14.85
C LYS A 218 -11.11 2.16 -14.43
N LEU A 219 -10.63 1.71 -13.28
CA LEU A 219 -9.30 2.04 -12.78
C LEU A 219 -8.25 1.21 -13.51
N SER A 220 -7.11 1.81 -13.80
CA SER A 220 -5.90 1.09 -14.22
C SER A 220 -5.05 0.87 -12.97
N GLU A 221 -4.80 -0.39 -12.62
CA GLU A 221 -4.00 -0.79 -11.47
C GLU A 221 -2.68 -1.36 -11.96
N TYR A 222 -1.58 -0.93 -11.31
CA TYR A 222 -0.22 -1.38 -11.57
C TYR A 222 0.40 -1.80 -10.25
N SER A 223 1.00 -2.97 -10.19
CA SER A 223 1.66 -3.53 -9.00
C SER A 223 3.10 -3.97 -9.27
#